data_20c99bbef316e73389c7741e5209f55b
#
_entry.id   20c99bbef316e73389c7741e5209f55b
#
_cell.length_a   1.000
_cell.length_b   1.000
_cell.length_c   1.000
_cell.angle_alpha   90.00
_cell.angle_beta   90.00
_cell.angle_gamma   90.00
#
_symmetry.space_group_name_H-M   'P 1'
#
loop_
_entity.id
_entity.type
_entity.pdbx_description
1 polymer ?
#
loop_
_entity_poly.entity_id
_entity_poly.type
_entity_poly.pdbx_seq_one_letter_code
_entity_poly.pdbx_strand_id
1 'polypeptide(L)'
;MLKYKKIKGNLIHKSAIIDWKNLIIGKGNIIGPYVVIGNMPQHPKKKSSGKIYIGNKNIFNEYCNIHLPTKKTKKTFIGNNNYFMNSTTIDHDCVIENNVTLSSNVVIGGNVYIMNGAQLGIKVSIHQNQVIGSYTMIGMHSFVTKKLK
;
A
#
# COMPACT_ATOMS: atom_id res chain seq x y z
N MET A 1 9.71 -18.38 -16.60
CA MET A 1 8.64 -18.68 -15.59
C MET A 1 8.92 -17.90 -14.31
N LEU A 2 7.97 -17.12 -13.83
CA LEU A 2 8.13 -16.33 -12.60
C LEU A 2 8.31 -17.26 -11.39
N LYS A 3 9.35 -17.01 -10.58
CA LYS A 3 9.71 -17.89 -9.45
C LYS A 3 9.12 -17.35 -8.15
N TYR A 4 8.02 -17.92 -7.71
CA TYR A 4 7.41 -17.67 -6.40
C TYR A 4 7.86 -18.72 -5.38
N LYS A 5 7.97 -18.30 -4.11
CA LYS A 5 8.16 -19.18 -2.95
C LYS A 5 7.04 -18.97 -1.96
N LYS A 6 6.64 -20.03 -1.28
CA LYS A 6 5.69 -19.94 -0.16
C LYS A 6 6.45 -19.59 1.12
N ILE A 7 6.20 -18.42 1.69
CA ILE A 7 6.85 -17.92 2.91
C ILE A 7 5.76 -17.43 3.86
N LYS A 8 5.72 -17.95 5.09
CA LYS A 8 4.72 -17.61 6.13
C LYS A 8 3.27 -17.63 5.61
N GLY A 9 2.93 -18.61 4.77
CA GLY A 9 1.58 -18.73 4.18
C GLY A 9 1.27 -17.78 3.02
N ASN A 10 2.25 -17.08 2.48
CA ASN A 10 2.12 -16.14 1.35
C ASN A 10 2.94 -16.60 0.15
N LEU A 11 2.52 -16.27 -1.07
CA LEU A 11 3.28 -16.47 -2.31
C LEU A 11 4.12 -15.22 -2.59
N ILE A 12 5.44 -15.34 -2.55
CA ILE A 12 6.35 -14.20 -2.68
C ILE A 12 7.31 -14.44 -3.84
N HIS A 13 7.38 -13.50 -4.77
CA HIS A 13 8.34 -13.57 -5.87
C HIS A 13 9.76 -13.39 -5.34
N LYS A 14 10.72 -14.13 -5.91
CA LYS A 14 12.11 -14.14 -5.46
C LYS A 14 12.82 -12.77 -5.51
N SER A 15 12.33 -11.84 -6.35
CA SER A 15 12.88 -10.49 -6.49
C SER A 15 12.20 -9.45 -5.58
N ALA A 16 11.21 -9.84 -4.77
CA ALA A 16 10.62 -8.92 -3.81
C ALA A 16 11.61 -8.59 -2.69
N ILE A 17 11.63 -7.33 -2.27
CA ILE A 17 12.48 -6.83 -1.19
C ILE A 17 11.59 -6.51 0.00
N ILE A 18 11.77 -7.21 1.11
CA ILE A 18 10.86 -7.11 2.27
C ILE A 18 11.68 -6.90 3.55
N ASP A 19 11.36 -5.83 4.27
CA ASP A 19 11.86 -5.60 5.63
C ASP A 19 11.05 -6.43 6.65
N TRP A 20 11.44 -7.67 6.80
CA TRP A 20 10.79 -8.62 7.72
C TRP A 20 10.83 -8.20 9.19
N LYS A 21 11.78 -7.36 9.59
CA LYS A 21 11.92 -6.86 10.97
C LYS A 21 10.74 -5.95 11.33
N ASN A 22 10.30 -5.14 10.38
CA ASN A 22 9.28 -4.13 10.60
C ASN A 22 7.95 -4.47 9.91
N LEU A 23 7.74 -5.72 9.49
CA LEU A 23 6.52 -6.20 8.85
C LEU A 23 5.78 -7.22 9.73
N ILE A 24 4.49 -6.99 9.92
CA ILE A 24 3.52 -7.97 10.42
C ILE A 24 2.55 -8.26 9.27
N ILE A 25 2.52 -9.50 8.79
CA ILE A 25 1.72 -9.89 7.63
C ILE A 25 0.88 -11.14 7.93
N GLY A 26 -0.35 -11.11 7.47
CA GLY A 26 -1.27 -12.25 7.51
C GLY A 26 -0.91 -13.34 6.49
N LYS A 27 -1.91 -14.04 5.99
CA LYS A 27 -1.75 -15.20 5.11
C LYS A 27 -2.49 -15.00 3.78
N GLY A 28 -2.12 -15.81 2.78
CA GLY A 28 -2.77 -15.82 1.48
C GLY A 28 -2.45 -14.62 0.59
N ASN A 29 -1.48 -13.79 0.96
CA ASN A 29 -1.06 -12.67 0.12
C ASN A 29 -0.19 -13.16 -1.05
N ILE A 30 -0.28 -12.46 -2.17
CA ILE A 30 0.59 -12.64 -3.34
C ILE A 30 1.42 -11.37 -3.47
N ILE A 31 2.74 -11.52 -3.42
CA ILE A 31 3.69 -10.42 -3.56
C ILE A 31 4.51 -10.63 -4.84
N GLY A 32 4.26 -9.78 -5.81
CA GLY A 32 4.80 -9.87 -7.16
C GLY A 32 6.27 -9.50 -7.32
N PRO A 33 6.76 -9.51 -8.55
CA PRO A 33 8.14 -9.16 -8.86
C PRO A 33 8.48 -7.72 -8.46
N TYR A 34 9.67 -7.53 -7.90
CA TYR A 34 10.22 -6.21 -7.57
C TYR A 34 9.33 -5.35 -6.65
N VAL A 35 8.40 -5.99 -5.93
CA VAL A 35 7.65 -5.32 -4.86
C VAL A 35 8.60 -5.00 -3.72
N VAL A 36 8.52 -3.77 -3.19
CA VAL A 36 9.31 -3.33 -2.05
C VAL A 36 8.39 -3.02 -0.87
N ILE A 37 8.58 -3.72 0.25
CA ILE A 37 7.83 -3.49 1.50
C ILE A 37 8.83 -3.14 2.60
N GLY A 38 8.72 -1.93 3.14
CA GLY A 38 9.60 -1.46 4.22
C GLY A 38 10.61 -0.41 3.80
N ASN A 39 10.41 0.24 2.65
CA ASN A 39 11.22 1.39 2.27
C ASN A 39 11.07 2.55 3.27
N MET A 40 12.10 3.39 3.36
CA MET A 40 12.08 4.58 4.22
C MET A 40 10.95 5.54 3.81
N PRO A 41 10.32 6.23 4.80
CA PRO A 41 9.34 7.27 4.49
C PRO A 41 9.90 8.33 3.57
N GLN A 42 9.17 8.73 2.55
CA GLN A 42 9.58 9.82 1.65
C GLN A 42 9.39 11.19 2.31
N HIS A 43 10.15 11.44 3.37
CA HIS A 43 10.11 12.71 4.10
C HIS A 43 11.51 13.10 4.58
N PRO A 44 12.08 14.23 4.10
CA PRO A 44 13.49 14.58 4.32
C PRO A 44 13.92 14.66 5.80
N LYS A 45 12.98 14.99 6.69
CA LYS A 45 13.29 15.23 8.11
C LYS A 45 12.73 14.14 9.04
N LYS A 46 12.06 13.10 8.52
CA LYS A 46 11.43 12.09 9.38
C LYS A 46 12.18 10.77 9.31
N LYS A 47 12.48 10.24 10.48
CA LYS A 47 12.97 8.87 10.66
C LYS A 47 11.79 7.91 10.71
N SER A 48 11.95 6.71 10.19
CA SER A 48 10.97 5.64 10.34
C SER A 48 10.88 5.23 11.81
N SER A 49 9.67 4.90 12.25
CA SER A 49 9.42 4.33 13.57
C SER A 49 8.12 3.55 13.54
N GLY A 50 8.15 2.30 13.98
CA GLY A 50 6.97 1.43 14.01
C GLY A 50 6.98 0.37 12.93
N LYS A 51 5.80 -0.12 12.54
CA LYS A 51 5.68 -1.29 11.67
C LYS A 51 4.63 -1.11 10.56
N ILE A 52 4.82 -1.87 9.50
CA ILE A 52 3.80 -2.09 8.48
C ILE A 52 2.96 -3.30 8.90
N TYR A 53 1.66 -3.16 8.83
CA TYR A 53 0.69 -4.23 9.09
C TYR A 53 -0.06 -4.53 7.80
N ILE A 54 -0.01 -5.77 7.35
CA ILE A 54 -0.73 -6.25 6.16
C ILE A 54 -1.61 -7.42 6.58
N GLY A 55 -2.89 -7.36 6.27
CA GLY A 55 -3.84 -8.42 6.53
C GLY A 55 -3.69 -9.62 5.60
N ASN A 56 -4.81 -10.19 5.22
CA ASN A 56 -4.85 -11.44 4.46
C ASN A 56 -5.33 -11.23 3.01
N LYS A 57 -4.92 -12.14 2.12
CA LYS A 57 -5.42 -12.26 0.75
C LYS A 57 -5.29 -10.98 -0.09
N ASN A 58 -4.27 -10.17 0.16
CA ASN A 58 -3.94 -9.03 -0.68
C ASN A 58 -3.07 -9.47 -1.86
N ILE A 59 -3.21 -8.77 -2.99
CA ILE A 59 -2.38 -8.96 -4.18
C ILE A 59 -1.62 -7.68 -4.44
N PHE A 60 -0.29 -7.79 -4.45
CA PHE A 60 0.63 -6.72 -4.83
C PHE A 60 1.29 -7.12 -6.13
N ASN A 61 0.92 -6.48 -7.23
CA ASN A 61 1.57 -6.71 -8.51
C ASN A 61 2.96 -6.08 -8.55
N GLU A 62 3.66 -6.24 -9.65
CA GLU A 62 5.05 -5.84 -9.80
C GLU A 62 5.29 -4.34 -9.52
N TYR A 63 6.44 -4.04 -8.94
CA TYR A 63 6.91 -2.68 -8.61
C TYR A 63 6.04 -1.91 -7.60
N CYS A 64 5.11 -2.57 -6.89
CA CYS A 64 4.43 -1.91 -5.78
C CYS A 64 5.43 -1.54 -4.68
N ASN A 65 5.25 -0.37 -4.07
CA ASN A 65 6.13 0.14 -3.03
C ASN A 65 5.34 0.60 -1.80
N ILE A 66 5.67 0.03 -0.63
CA ILE A 66 5.02 0.33 0.64
C ILE A 66 6.07 0.86 1.62
N HIS A 67 5.88 2.08 2.11
CA HIS A 67 6.83 2.75 3.00
C HIS A 67 6.54 2.49 4.47
N LEU A 68 7.62 2.47 5.25
CA LEU A 68 7.58 2.45 6.71
C LEU A 68 6.86 3.68 7.26
N PRO A 69 6.18 3.55 8.40
CA PRO A 69 5.56 4.68 9.06
C PRO A 69 6.61 5.61 9.69
N THR A 70 6.19 6.83 9.97
CA THR A 70 6.97 7.81 10.75
C THR A 70 6.66 7.68 12.25
N LYS A 71 7.30 8.54 13.07
CA LYS A 71 7.01 8.61 14.50
C LYS A 71 5.59 9.08 14.82
N LYS A 72 4.88 9.70 13.86
CA LYS A 72 3.56 10.29 14.07
C LYS A 72 2.54 9.21 14.43
N THR A 73 2.35 8.20 13.57
CA THR A 73 1.38 7.13 13.80
C THR A 73 2.04 5.82 14.22
N LYS A 74 3.32 5.63 13.91
CA LYS A 74 4.08 4.39 14.09
C LYS A 74 3.46 3.17 13.37
N LYS A 75 2.55 3.41 12.42
CA LYS A 75 1.80 2.37 11.73
C LYS A 75 1.46 2.77 10.30
N THR A 76 1.81 1.92 9.34
CA THR A 76 1.19 1.85 8.01
C THR A 76 0.36 0.58 7.98
N PHE A 77 -0.92 0.68 7.61
CA PHE A 77 -1.87 -0.43 7.70
C PHE A 77 -2.55 -0.71 6.37
N ILE A 78 -2.58 -1.99 6.00
CA ILE A 78 -3.31 -2.52 4.85
C ILE A 78 -4.15 -3.69 5.35
N GLY A 79 -5.46 -3.61 5.15
CA GLY A 79 -6.44 -4.62 5.56
C GLY A 79 -6.40 -5.88 4.71
N ASN A 80 -7.56 -6.38 4.33
CA ASN A 80 -7.71 -7.67 3.66
C ASN A 80 -8.29 -7.52 2.26
N ASN A 81 -8.02 -8.50 1.39
CA ASN A 81 -8.61 -8.65 0.06
C ASN A 81 -8.40 -7.42 -0.85
N ASN A 82 -7.31 -6.69 -0.68
CA ASN A 82 -7.00 -5.55 -1.52
C ASN A 82 -6.24 -5.99 -2.78
N TYR A 83 -6.42 -5.23 -3.86
CA TYR A 83 -5.76 -5.45 -5.13
C TYR A 83 -4.98 -4.21 -5.56
N PHE A 84 -3.66 -4.33 -5.60
CA PHE A 84 -2.75 -3.27 -6.00
C PHE A 84 -2.10 -3.65 -7.32
N MET A 85 -2.45 -2.92 -8.37
CA MET A 85 -1.86 -3.11 -9.69
C MET A 85 -0.43 -2.56 -9.71
N ASN A 86 0.26 -2.82 -10.81
CA ASN A 86 1.68 -2.52 -10.95
C ASN A 86 2.02 -1.05 -10.66
N SER A 87 3.21 -0.84 -10.11
CA SER A 87 3.78 0.49 -9.83
C SER A 87 2.95 1.36 -8.88
N THR A 88 2.11 0.74 -8.04
CA THR A 88 1.38 1.46 -6.99
C THR A 88 2.33 1.84 -5.86
N THR A 89 2.25 3.08 -5.39
CA THR A 89 3.03 3.55 -4.24
C THR A 89 2.11 3.95 -3.09
N ILE A 90 2.39 3.41 -1.91
CA ILE A 90 1.71 3.71 -0.65
C ILE A 90 2.75 4.30 0.30
N ASP A 91 2.65 5.61 0.56
CA ASP A 91 3.60 6.28 1.42
C ASP A 91 3.29 6.06 2.92
N HIS A 92 4.09 6.66 3.78
CA HIS A 92 4.08 6.44 5.22
C HIS A 92 2.76 6.77 5.92
N ASP A 93 2.49 6.10 7.03
CA ASP A 93 1.37 6.40 7.92
C ASP A 93 -0.03 6.22 7.28
N CYS A 94 -0.13 5.55 6.14
CA CYS A 94 -1.39 5.29 5.46
C CYS A 94 -2.20 4.19 6.15
N VAL A 95 -3.51 4.30 6.04
CA VAL A 95 -4.48 3.27 6.40
C VAL A 95 -5.32 2.92 5.18
N ILE A 96 -5.25 1.68 4.73
CA ILE A 96 -6.08 1.14 3.64
C ILE A 96 -6.89 0.00 4.22
N GLU A 97 -8.21 0.13 4.18
CA GLU A 97 -9.11 -0.88 4.73
C GLU A 97 -9.20 -2.12 3.83
N ASN A 98 -10.37 -2.67 3.64
CA ASN A 98 -10.54 -3.94 2.92
C ASN A 98 -11.17 -3.74 1.54
N ASN A 99 -10.95 -4.69 0.63
CA ASN A 99 -11.56 -4.73 -0.71
C ASN A 99 -11.29 -3.47 -1.56
N VAL A 100 -10.16 -2.80 -1.30
CA VAL A 100 -9.73 -1.62 -2.05
C VAL A 100 -8.98 -2.06 -3.31
N THR A 101 -9.26 -1.38 -4.42
CA THR A 101 -8.50 -1.55 -5.67
C THR A 101 -7.75 -0.27 -6.01
N LEU A 102 -6.44 -0.38 -6.12
CA LEU A 102 -5.58 0.68 -6.64
C LEU A 102 -5.06 0.24 -8.01
N SER A 103 -5.51 0.93 -9.06
CA SER A 103 -5.07 0.63 -10.42
C SER A 103 -3.61 1.02 -10.66
N SER A 104 -3.10 0.71 -11.84
CA SER A 104 -1.69 0.94 -12.19
C SER A 104 -1.22 2.38 -11.97
N ASN A 105 -0.02 2.54 -11.42
CA ASN A 105 0.61 3.83 -11.19
C ASN A 105 -0.15 4.76 -10.23
N VAL A 106 -1.00 4.24 -9.37
CA VAL A 106 -1.63 5.03 -8.30
C VAL A 106 -0.58 5.43 -7.27
N VAL A 107 -0.59 6.69 -6.86
CA VAL A 107 0.32 7.23 -5.84
C VAL A 107 -0.48 7.76 -4.65
N ILE A 108 -0.24 7.19 -3.49
CA ILE A 108 -0.88 7.57 -2.24
C ILE A 108 0.15 8.27 -1.35
N GLY A 109 -0.06 9.57 -1.11
CA GLY A 109 0.77 10.38 -0.21
C GLY A 109 0.64 9.99 1.27
N GLY A 110 1.51 10.51 2.10
CA GLY A 110 1.56 10.13 3.52
C GLY A 110 0.29 10.46 4.31
N ASN A 111 -0.03 9.60 5.29
CA ASN A 111 -1.17 9.79 6.21
C ASN A 111 -2.54 9.87 5.49
N VAL A 112 -2.71 9.11 4.43
CA VAL A 112 -3.99 8.96 3.72
C VAL A 112 -4.79 7.81 4.32
N TYR A 113 -6.10 7.99 4.43
CA TYR A 113 -7.03 6.97 4.86
C TYR A 113 -7.97 6.59 3.72
N ILE A 114 -7.97 5.33 3.32
CA ILE A 114 -8.83 4.78 2.26
C ILE A 114 -9.76 3.73 2.89
N MET A 115 -11.05 4.00 2.82
CA MET A 115 -12.09 3.14 3.41
C MET A 115 -12.45 1.97 2.50
N ASN A 116 -13.24 1.05 3.03
CA ASN A 116 -13.61 -0.21 2.37
C ASN A 116 -14.18 -0.02 0.96
N GLY A 117 -13.77 -0.88 0.05
CA GLY A 117 -14.33 -1.00 -1.29
C GLY A 117 -14.04 0.16 -2.24
N ALA A 118 -13.19 1.11 -1.87
CA ALA A 118 -12.80 2.21 -2.75
C ALA A 118 -12.02 1.70 -3.96
N GLN A 119 -12.23 2.33 -5.12
CA GLN A 119 -11.58 1.99 -6.38
C GLN A 119 -10.92 3.24 -6.97
N LEU A 120 -9.61 3.21 -7.13
CA LEU A 120 -8.85 4.31 -7.69
C LEU A 120 -8.35 3.93 -9.09
N GLY A 121 -8.72 4.73 -10.08
CA GLY A 121 -8.35 4.51 -11.47
C GLY A 121 -6.86 4.72 -11.74
N ILE A 122 -6.44 4.40 -12.96
CA ILE A 122 -5.03 4.49 -13.40
C ILE A 122 -4.47 5.89 -13.17
N LYS A 123 -3.25 5.97 -12.62
CA LYS A 123 -2.51 7.22 -12.35
C LYS A 123 -3.24 8.22 -11.46
N VAL A 124 -4.17 7.76 -10.62
CA VAL A 124 -4.73 8.62 -9.56
C VAL A 124 -3.63 8.98 -8.57
N SER A 125 -3.59 10.24 -8.17
CA SER A 125 -2.66 10.74 -7.15
C SER A 125 -3.42 11.35 -5.99
N ILE A 126 -3.19 10.84 -4.79
CA ILE A 126 -3.83 11.33 -3.57
C ILE A 126 -2.81 12.09 -2.75
N HIS A 127 -3.08 13.38 -2.52
CA HIS A 127 -2.22 14.22 -1.66
C HIS A 127 -2.26 13.74 -0.21
N GLN A 128 -1.21 14.02 0.53
CA GLN A 128 -1.13 13.64 1.95
C GLN A 128 -2.31 14.15 2.79
N ASN A 129 -2.63 13.43 3.87
CA ASN A 129 -3.68 13.73 4.83
C ASN A 129 -5.12 13.75 4.25
N GLN A 130 -5.37 13.03 3.16
CA GLN A 130 -6.71 12.88 2.58
C GLN A 130 -7.45 11.67 3.14
N VAL A 131 -8.78 11.72 3.06
CA VAL A 131 -9.67 10.61 3.39
C VAL A 131 -10.51 10.28 2.15
N ILE A 132 -10.49 9.02 1.72
CA ILE A 132 -11.31 8.49 0.63
C ILE A 132 -12.41 7.63 1.25
N GLY A 133 -13.67 8.00 0.99
CA GLY A 133 -14.84 7.32 1.54
C GLY A 133 -15.01 5.90 1.01
N SER A 134 -15.83 5.11 1.72
CA SER A 134 -16.16 3.75 1.31
C SER A 134 -16.86 3.73 -0.04
N TYR A 135 -16.51 2.72 -0.86
CA TYR A 135 -17.10 2.48 -2.19
C TYR A 135 -16.98 3.65 -3.18
N THR A 136 -16.08 4.60 -2.89
CA THR A 136 -15.80 5.71 -3.80
C THR A 136 -15.07 5.20 -5.05
N MET A 137 -15.52 5.64 -6.22
CA MET A 137 -14.79 5.47 -7.49
C MET A 137 -14.11 6.79 -7.87
N ILE A 138 -12.79 6.77 -8.06
CA ILE A 138 -12.02 7.92 -8.54
C ILE A 138 -11.56 7.62 -9.96
N GLY A 139 -11.94 8.49 -10.90
CA GLY A 139 -11.58 8.33 -12.32
C GLY A 139 -10.07 8.41 -12.55
N MET A 140 -9.61 7.79 -13.64
CA MET A 140 -8.20 7.80 -14.01
C MET A 140 -7.64 9.23 -14.16
N HIS A 141 -6.35 9.40 -13.88
CA HIS A 141 -5.63 10.67 -13.95
C HIS A 141 -6.15 11.79 -13.01
N SER A 142 -6.98 11.45 -12.02
CA SER A 142 -7.48 12.42 -11.04
C SER A 142 -6.43 12.74 -9.97
N PHE A 143 -6.44 14.01 -9.54
CA PHE A 143 -5.65 14.48 -8.40
C PHE A 143 -6.59 14.84 -7.23
N VAL A 144 -6.42 14.21 -6.08
CA VAL A 144 -7.18 14.51 -4.87
C VAL A 144 -6.32 15.32 -3.92
N THR A 145 -6.61 16.62 -3.82
CA THR A 145 -5.80 17.59 -3.05
C THR A 145 -6.52 18.22 -1.87
N LYS A 146 -7.85 18.08 -1.78
CA LYS A 146 -8.67 18.60 -0.69
C LYS A 146 -9.50 17.49 -0.08
N LYS A 147 -9.82 17.60 1.21
CA LYS A 147 -10.84 16.73 1.80
C LYS A 147 -12.15 16.94 1.05
N LEU A 148 -12.65 15.91 0.41
CA LEU A 148 -14.04 15.87 0.00
C LEU A 148 -14.86 15.82 1.28
N LYS A 149 -15.59 16.88 1.57
CA LYS A 149 -16.50 16.97 2.70
C LYS A 149 -17.74 16.12 2.43
#